data_258c106defb5f5d0145ed5ff0dcb9a3c
#
_entry.id   258c106defb5f5d0145ed5ff0dcb9a3c
#
_cell.length_a   1.000
_cell.length_b   1.000
_cell.length_c   1.000
_cell.angle_alpha   90.00
_cell.angle_beta   90.00
_cell.angle_gamma   90.00
#
_symmetry.space_group_name_H-M   'P 1'
#
loop_
_entity.id
_entity.type
_entity.pdbx_description
1 polymer ?
#
loop_
_entity_poly.entity_id
_entity_poly.type
_entity_poly.pdbx_seq_one_letter_code
_entity_poly.pdbx_strand_id
1 'polypeptide(L)'
;CPGEEGGAAKAFMARDGLWYGLDAALTWHPDDANEVLTGSSNSCIQTQYHFTGVAAHAAGDPDRGRSALDAVELMNVGVQFLREHMSDKARVHYAITDAGGRSPNVVQPRASVLYMVRSNHVAEAVELQARVDKIAQGAALMTETTVEKKFIDGLADTVTNHALERVLYRNFEALGVPSYTPEELAFADSLAGTYSGSDRAPGVGSQYDLDYAADAQARRAQAGHAMNRFLLPLYQGDAFQPGSTDVGDVSWQCPTAQIHVAAWPNGCPGHSWQNVSCGRTDTGHKAALHAGKV
;
A
#
# COMPACT_ATOMS: atom_id res chain seq x y z
N CYS A 1 2.07 6.30 14.37
CA CYS A 1 2.58 4.96 14.75
C CYS A 1 3.77 4.61 13.86
N PRO A 2 4.81 3.98 14.40
CA PRO A 2 5.96 3.54 13.62
C PRO A 2 5.60 2.30 12.76
N GLY A 3 6.37 2.09 11.66
CA GLY A 3 6.35 0.83 10.93
C GLY A 3 5.09 0.56 10.10
N GLU A 4 4.44 1.58 9.55
CA GLU A 4 3.35 1.36 8.60
C GLU A 4 3.90 0.77 7.29
N GLU A 5 4.91 1.37 6.72
CA GLU A 5 5.61 0.88 5.54
C GLU A 5 6.44 -0.38 5.87
N GLY A 6 5.90 -1.56 5.55
CA GLY A 6 6.57 -2.85 5.72
C GLY A 6 6.70 -3.35 7.15
N GLY A 7 5.86 -2.90 8.08
CA GLY A 7 5.93 -3.32 9.47
C GLY A 7 4.59 -3.47 10.18
N ALA A 8 3.49 -2.97 9.64
CA ALA A 8 2.12 -3.13 10.14
C ALA A 8 1.96 -2.95 11.66
N ALA A 9 2.60 -1.92 12.23
CA ALA A 9 2.66 -1.75 13.69
C ALA A 9 1.26 -1.65 14.32
N LYS A 10 0.29 -0.98 13.67
CA LYS A 10 -1.07 -0.86 14.19
C LYS A 10 -1.82 -2.20 14.24
N ALA A 11 -1.54 -3.11 13.30
CA ALA A 11 -2.09 -4.48 13.33
C ALA A 11 -1.57 -5.27 14.53
N PHE A 12 -0.25 -5.19 14.83
CA PHE A 12 0.31 -5.81 16.03
C PHE A 12 -0.22 -5.17 17.32
N MET A 13 -0.41 -3.85 17.34
CA MET A 13 -1.04 -3.15 18.46
C MET A 13 -2.50 -3.57 18.64
N ALA A 14 -3.25 -3.82 17.54
CA ALA A 14 -4.61 -4.37 17.60
C ALA A 14 -4.61 -5.77 18.21
N ARG A 15 -3.71 -6.65 17.76
CA ARG A 15 -3.52 -7.99 18.35
C ARG A 15 -3.26 -7.93 19.85
N ASP A 16 -2.46 -6.98 20.30
CA ASP A 16 -2.08 -6.84 21.70
C ASP A 16 -3.10 -6.04 22.53
N GLY A 17 -4.27 -5.69 21.93
CA GLY A 17 -5.41 -5.07 22.61
C GLY A 17 -5.28 -3.59 22.93
N LEU A 18 -4.28 -2.87 22.33
CA LEU A 18 -4.02 -1.47 22.65
C LEU A 18 -5.16 -0.52 22.20
N TRP A 19 -6.01 -0.94 21.29
CA TRP A 19 -7.15 -0.16 20.81
C TRP A 19 -8.45 -0.41 21.57
N TYR A 20 -8.44 -1.36 22.52
CA TYR A 20 -9.64 -1.68 23.33
C TYR A 20 -10.03 -0.50 24.22
N GLY A 21 -11.33 -0.21 24.23
CA GLY A 21 -11.91 0.81 25.11
C GLY A 21 -11.72 2.25 24.60
N LEU A 22 -11.23 2.44 23.38
CA LEU A 22 -11.25 3.75 22.73
C LEU A 22 -12.63 4.04 22.15
N ASP A 23 -13.16 5.25 22.39
CA ASP A 23 -14.42 5.71 21.80
C ASP A 23 -14.30 5.98 20.30
N ALA A 24 -13.11 6.43 19.85
CA ALA A 24 -12.80 6.67 18.45
C ALA A 24 -11.29 6.76 18.22
N ALA A 25 -10.86 6.52 16.97
CA ALA A 25 -9.52 6.78 16.49
C ALA A 25 -9.57 7.70 15.26
N LEU A 26 -8.73 8.74 15.25
CA LEU A 26 -8.58 9.65 14.14
C LEU A 26 -7.15 9.58 13.63
N THR A 27 -6.99 9.59 12.31
CA THR A 27 -5.67 9.54 11.69
C THR A 27 -5.63 10.38 10.42
N TRP A 28 -4.43 10.54 9.87
CA TRP A 28 -4.24 11.24 8.61
C TRP A 28 -3.18 10.52 7.76
N HIS A 29 -3.21 10.78 6.47
CA HIS A 29 -2.17 10.37 5.54
C HIS A 29 -1.77 11.56 4.66
N PRO A 30 -0.47 11.82 4.43
CA PRO A 30 -0.04 12.82 3.47
C PRO A 30 -0.45 12.37 2.06
N ASP A 31 -0.98 13.30 1.26
CA ASP A 31 -1.42 13.02 -0.10
C ASP A 31 -1.27 14.26 -1.00
N ASP A 32 -1.78 14.20 -2.22
CA ASP A 32 -1.92 15.34 -3.12
C ASP A 32 -3.23 16.10 -2.96
N ALA A 33 -4.19 15.56 -2.20
CA ALA A 33 -5.51 16.11 -1.96
C ALA A 33 -5.72 16.54 -0.50
N ASN A 34 -6.69 17.46 -0.28
CA ASN A 34 -7.26 17.71 1.05
C ASN A 34 -8.68 17.15 1.02
N GLU A 35 -8.91 16.07 1.77
CA GLU A 35 -10.18 15.34 1.77
C GLU A 35 -10.38 14.53 3.04
N VAL A 36 -11.60 14.08 3.25
CA VAL A 36 -11.92 13.02 4.23
C VAL A 36 -12.10 11.73 3.46
N LEU A 37 -11.34 10.71 3.83
CA LEU A 37 -11.47 9.39 3.21
C LEU A 37 -12.76 8.70 3.62
N THR A 38 -13.32 7.96 2.68
CA THR A 38 -14.47 7.09 2.90
C THR A 38 -14.24 5.74 2.24
N GLY A 39 -15.04 4.75 2.60
CA GLY A 39 -15.01 3.43 1.99
C GLY A 39 -13.96 2.51 2.59
N SER A 40 -13.67 1.43 1.87
CA SER A 40 -12.78 0.35 2.32
C SER A 40 -11.44 0.37 1.58
N SER A 41 -10.51 -0.43 2.07
CA SER A 41 -9.20 -0.68 1.46
C SER A 41 -8.95 -2.18 1.32
N ASN A 42 -7.90 -2.58 0.58
CA ASN A 42 -7.50 -3.98 0.55
C ASN A 42 -6.98 -4.47 1.90
N SER A 43 -7.36 -5.70 2.25
CA SER A 43 -6.56 -6.53 3.16
C SER A 43 -5.27 -6.98 2.47
N CYS A 44 -4.25 -7.32 3.25
CA CYS A 44 -2.96 -7.75 2.76
C CYS A 44 -2.34 -8.82 3.68
N ILE A 45 -1.63 -9.78 3.10
CA ILE A 45 -0.81 -10.74 3.84
C ILE A 45 0.58 -10.77 3.20
N GLN A 46 1.62 -10.57 4.00
CA GLN A 46 3.00 -10.71 3.57
C GLN A 46 3.64 -11.98 4.12
N THR A 47 4.25 -12.75 3.24
CA THR A 47 4.86 -14.05 3.57
C THR A 47 6.19 -14.19 2.86
N GLN A 48 7.24 -14.48 3.63
CA GLN A 48 8.55 -14.84 3.12
C GLN A 48 8.64 -16.36 2.98
N TYR A 49 9.07 -16.83 1.80
CA TYR A 49 9.41 -18.24 1.56
C TYR A 49 10.91 -18.39 1.42
N HIS A 50 11.48 -19.32 2.19
CA HIS A 50 12.89 -19.69 2.16
C HIS A 50 13.01 -21.09 1.60
N PHE A 51 13.65 -21.23 0.44
CA PHE A 51 13.96 -22.53 -0.16
C PHE A 51 15.37 -22.95 0.19
N THR A 52 15.53 -24.23 0.48
CA THR A 52 16.82 -24.85 0.78
C THR A 52 17.02 -26.08 -0.11
N GLY A 53 18.13 -26.11 -0.82
CA GLY A 53 18.53 -27.15 -1.72
C GLY A 53 19.94 -27.65 -1.41
N VAL A 54 20.67 -28.11 -2.44
CA VAL A 54 22.02 -28.70 -2.32
C VAL A 54 22.95 -28.02 -3.32
N ALA A 55 24.07 -27.48 -2.84
CA ALA A 55 25.08 -26.90 -3.71
C ALA A 55 25.82 -27.96 -4.52
N ALA A 56 26.15 -27.65 -5.75
CA ALA A 56 26.99 -28.43 -6.60
C ALA A 56 27.73 -27.56 -7.63
N HIS A 57 28.76 -28.10 -8.26
CA HIS A 57 29.34 -27.43 -9.43
C HIS A 57 28.42 -27.65 -10.64
N ALA A 58 27.83 -26.58 -11.18
CA ALA A 58 26.77 -26.69 -12.19
C ALA A 58 27.20 -27.39 -13.49
N ALA A 59 28.50 -27.41 -13.82
CA ALA A 59 29.03 -28.11 -15.00
C ALA A 59 29.72 -29.43 -14.65
N GLY A 60 30.32 -29.56 -13.46
CA GLY A 60 31.09 -30.75 -13.06
C GLY A 60 30.22 -31.85 -12.49
N ASP A 61 29.32 -31.52 -11.56
CA ASP A 61 28.48 -32.47 -10.82
C ASP A 61 27.02 -31.98 -10.71
N PRO A 62 26.35 -31.63 -11.82
CA PRO A 62 25.01 -31.03 -11.79
C PRO A 62 23.95 -31.95 -11.16
N ASP A 63 24.10 -33.27 -11.33
CA ASP A 63 23.19 -34.29 -10.81
C ASP A 63 23.17 -34.36 -9.28
N ARG A 64 24.18 -33.85 -8.60
CA ARG A 64 24.28 -33.77 -7.14
C ARG A 64 23.62 -32.51 -6.57
N GLY A 65 23.33 -31.50 -7.41
CA GLY A 65 22.73 -30.26 -7.01
C GLY A 65 21.20 -30.32 -6.88
N ARG A 66 20.66 -29.47 -6.04
CA ARG A 66 19.21 -29.15 -5.97
C ARG A 66 19.08 -27.64 -5.83
N SER A 67 18.56 -26.99 -6.87
CA SER A 67 18.55 -25.53 -6.92
C SER A 67 17.34 -24.94 -6.18
N ALA A 68 17.63 -24.22 -5.13
CA ALA A 68 16.62 -23.43 -4.42
C ALA A 68 16.13 -22.25 -5.27
N LEU A 69 16.96 -21.70 -6.17
CA LEU A 69 16.56 -20.65 -7.10
C LEU A 69 15.54 -21.16 -8.12
N ASP A 70 15.73 -22.37 -8.66
CA ASP A 70 14.77 -22.98 -9.57
C ASP A 70 13.41 -23.18 -8.89
N ALA A 71 13.41 -23.53 -7.59
CA ALA A 71 12.19 -23.63 -6.80
C ALA A 71 11.47 -22.26 -6.70
N VAL A 72 12.21 -21.16 -6.46
CA VAL A 72 11.64 -19.81 -6.46
C VAL A 72 11.06 -19.44 -7.82
N GLU A 73 11.78 -19.75 -8.91
CA GLU A 73 11.31 -19.47 -10.27
C GLU A 73 10.04 -20.27 -10.62
N LEU A 74 10.01 -21.57 -10.29
CA LEU A 74 8.82 -22.40 -10.49
C LEU A 74 7.64 -21.93 -9.65
N MET A 75 7.85 -21.50 -8.40
CA MET A 75 6.83 -20.90 -7.58
C MET A 75 6.28 -19.62 -8.26
N ASN A 76 7.15 -18.75 -8.74
CA ASN A 76 6.76 -17.51 -9.41
C ASN A 76 5.96 -17.81 -10.69
N VAL A 77 6.36 -18.79 -11.49
CA VAL A 77 5.60 -19.23 -12.68
C VAL A 77 4.26 -19.83 -12.27
N GLY A 78 4.22 -20.69 -11.26
CA GLY A 78 2.98 -21.30 -10.77
C GLY A 78 1.95 -20.27 -10.30
N VAL A 79 2.40 -19.19 -9.67
CA VAL A 79 1.51 -18.07 -9.29
C VAL A 79 0.94 -17.33 -10.51
N GLN A 80 1.63 -17.26 -11.65
CA GLN A 80 1.03 -16.67 -12.86
C GLN A 80 -0.20 -17.47 -13.32
N PHE A 81 -0.17 -18.81 -13.25
CA PHE A 81 -1.36 -19.62 -13.55
C PHE A 81 -2.48 -19.45 -12.52
N LEU A 82 -2.14 -19.21 -11.24
CA LEU A 82 -3.13 -18.90 -10.22
C LEU A 82 -3.93 -17.62 -10.56
N ARG A 83 -3.33 -16.65 -11.24
CA ARG A 83 -3.98 -15.38 -11.59
C ARG A 83 -5.22 -15.56 -12.47
N GLU A 84 -5.28 -16.62 -13.29
CA GLU A 84 -6.46 -16.99 -14.09
C GLU A 84 -7.65 -17.47 -13.24
N HIS A 85 -7.41 -17.78 -11.96
CA HIS A 85 -8.37 -18.46 -11.08
C HIS A 85 -8.52 -17.76 -9.73
N MET A 86 -8.31 -16.46 -9.67
CA MET A 86 -8.55 -15.62 -8.50
C MET A 86 -9.52 -14.49 -8.84
N SER A 87 -10.06 -13.83 -7.81
CA SER A 87 -10.93 -12.66 -7.98
C SER A 87 -10.21 -11.54 -8.74
N ASP A 88 -10.92 -10.83 -9.62
CA ASP A 88 -10.42 -9.63 -10.32
C ASP A 88 -9.95 -8.53 -9.35
N LYS A 89 -10.48 -8.53 -8.14
CA LYS A 89 -10.13 -7.59 -7.07
C LYS A 89 -8.87 -8.00 -6.31
N ALA A 90 -8.48 -9.28 -6.39
CA ALA A 90 -7.29 -9.78 -5.72
C ALA A 90 -6.00 -9.42 -6.48
N ARG A 91 -4.89 -9.34 -5.74
CA ARG A 91 -3.54 -9.13 -6.31
C ARG A 91 -2.54 -10.01 -5.59
N VAL A 92 -1.57 -10.48 -6.35
CA VAL A 92 -0.41 -11.19 -5.81
C VAL A 92 0.85 -10.57 -6.39
N HIS A 93 1.71 -10.07 -5.51
CA HIS A 93 2.99 -9.47 -5.87
C HIS A 93 4.12 -10.29 -5.26
N TYR A 94 5.32 -10.24 -5.84
CA TYR A 94 6.49 -10.85 -5.25
C TYR A 94 7.77 -10.08 -5.56
N ALA A 95 8.77 -10.31 -4.70
CA ALA A 95 10.14 -9.86 -4.92
C ALA A 95 11.11 -10.98 -4.48
N ILE A 96 12.07 -11.33 -5.34
CA ILE A 96 13.17 -12.23 -4.95
C ILE A 96 14.08 -11.45 -4.01
N THR A 97 14.20 -11.90 -2.77
CA THR A 97 14.99 -11.24 -1.72
C THR A 97 16.38 -11.83 -1.55
N ASP A 98 16.56 -13.09 -1.98
CA ASP A 98 17.87 -13.76 -2.07
C ASP A 98 17.84 -14.73 -3.26
N ALA A 99 18.73 -14.54 -4.23
CA ALA A 99 18.87 -15.41 -5.39
C ALA A 99 19.93 -16.51 -5.20
N GLY A 100 20.49 -16.66 -3.99
CA GLY A 100 21.47 -17.70 -3.68
C GLY A 100 22.91 -17.41 -4.09
N GLY A 101 23.23 -16.18 -4.48
CA GLY A 101 24.57 -15.73 -4.86
C GLY A 101 24.68 -15.19 -6.29
N ARG A 102 25.91 -14.90 -6.74
CA ARG A 102 26.19 -14.25 -8.02
C ARG A 102 26.88 -15.14 -9.03
N SER A 103 27.27 -16.35 -8.65
CA SER A 103 28.08 -17.24 -9.48
C SER A 103 27.19 -18.24 -10.21
N PRO A 104 27.02 -18.14 -11.55
CA PRO A 104 26.09 -19.01 -12.30
C PRO A 104 26.58 -20.45 -12.42
N ASN A 105 27.83 -20.72 -12.09
CA ASN A 105 28.44 -22.08 -12.08
C ASN A 105 28.26 -22.80 -10.75
N VAL A 106 27.48 -22.27 -9.83
CA VAL A 106 27.12 -22.89 -8.55
C VAL A 106 25.62 -23.14 -8.54
N VAL A 107 25.16 -24.36 -8.28
CA VAL A 107 23.79 -24.70 -7.99
C VAL A 107 23.43 -24.02 -6.65
N GLN A 108 22.41 -23.18 -6.61
CA GLN A 108 22.10 -22.34 -5.45
C GLN A 108 21.47 -23.17 -4.34
N PRO A 109 22.14 -23.33 -3.17
CA PRO A 109 21.62 -24.14 -2.07
C PRO A 109 20.54 -23.43 -1.24
N ARG A 110 20.35 -22.13 -1.45
CA ARG A 110 19.31 -21.33 -0.79
C ARG A 110 18.84 -20.22 -1.72
N ALA A 111 17.57 -19.89 -1.64
CA ALA A 111 16.97 -18.72 -2.25
C ALA A 111 15.72 -18.32 -1.47
N SER A 112 15.32 -17.05 -1.59
CA SER A 112 14.18 -16.54 -0.85
C SER A 112 13.36 -15.57 -1.69
N VAL A 113 12.03 -15.62 -1.52
CA VAL A 113 11.08 -14.75 -2.19
C VAL A 113 10.04 -14.25 -1.20
N LEU A 114 9.78 -12.93 -1.21
CA LEU A 114 8.72 -12.30 -0.44
C LEU A 114 7.47 -12.19 -1.32
N TYR A 115 6.35 -12.65 -0.81
CA TYR A 115 5.04 -12.53 -1.44
C TYR A 115 4.14 -11.57 -0.67
N MET A 116 3.32 -10.83 -1.40
CA MET A 116 2.27 -9.99 -0.88
C MET A 116 0.97 -10.37 -1.58
N VAL A 117 0.02 -10.88 -0.82
CA VAL A 117 -1.32 -11.28 -1.27
C VAL A 117 -2.32 -10.25 -0.79
N ARG A 118 -3.14 -9.71 -1.71
CA ARG A 118 -4.17 -8.71 -1.41
C ARG A 118 -5.53 -9.18 -1.88
N SER A 119 -6.57 -8.87 -1.11
CA SER A 119 -7.97 -8.98 -1.50
C SER A 119 -8.84 -7.97 -0.75
N ASN A 120 -10.10 -7.82 -1.15
CA ASN A 120 -11.01 -6.86 -0.54
C ASN A 120 -11.29 -7.17 0.93
N HIS A 121 -11.24 -8.46 1.33
CA HIS A 121 -11.55 -8.90 2.69
C HIS A 121 -10.48 -9.87 3.19
N VAL A 122 -10.22 -9.83 4.50
CA VAL A 122 -9.24 -10.71 5.17
C VAL A 122 -9.50 -12.19 4.86
N ALA A 123 -10.75 -12.64 4.88
CA ALA A 123 -11.08 -14.05 4.64
C ALA A 123 -10.65 -14.51 3.23
N GLU A 124 -10.86 -13.66 2.22
CA GLU A 124 -10.43 -13.94 0.84
C GLU A 124 -8.90 -13.93 0.71
N ALA A 125 -8.22 -12.99 1.38
CA ALA A 125 -6.76 -12.93 1.40
C ALA A 125 -6.16 -14.19 2.04
N VAL A 126 -6.74 -14.69 3.14
CA VAL A 126 -6.33 -15.94 3.81
C VAL A 126 -6.51 -17.14 2.90
N GLU A 127 -7.66 -17.25 2.20
CA GLU A 127 -7.89 -18.33 1.25
C GLU A 127 -6.88 -18.29 0.10
N LEU A 128 -6.66 -17.12 -0.50
CA LEU A 128 -5.71 -16.95 -1.59
C LEU A 128 -4.28 -17.24 -1.14
N GLN A 129 -3.90 -16.81 0.08
CA GLN A 129 -2.60 -17.12 0.68
C GLN A 129 -2.38 -18.63 0.81
N ALA A 130 -3.40 -19.37 1.23
CA ALA A 130 -3.32 -20.83 1.32
C ALA A 130 -3.11 -21.51 -0.05
N ARG A 131 -3.59 -20.92 -1.14
CA ARG A 131 -3.35 -21.38 -2.50
C ARG A 131 -1.91 -21.10 -2.95
N VAL A 132 -1.36 -19.93 -2.61
CA VAL A 132 0.05 -19.58 -2.85
C VAL A 132 0.98 -20.54 -2.06
N ASP A 133 0.63 -20.87 -0.82
CA ASP A 133 1.39 -21.85 0.00
C ASP A 133 1.49 -23.23 -0.68
N LYS A 134 0.39 -23.70 -1.31
CA LYS A 134 0.40 -24.98 -2.07
C LYS A 134 1.32 -24.91 -3.28
N ILE A 135 1.39 -23.77 -3.96
CA ILE A 135 2.30 -23.58 -5.09
C ILE A 135 3.77 -23.65 -4.61
N ALA A 136 4.07 -23.00 -3.48
CA ALA A 136 5.42 -23.09 -2.88
C ALA A 136 5.82 -24.53 -2.55
N GLN A 137 4.89 -25.31 -1.96
CA GLN A 137 5.10 -26.73 -1.67
C GLN A 137 5.31 -27.54 -2.96
N GLY A 138 4.51 -27.29 -4.01
CA GLY A 138 4.65 -27.92 -5.31
C GLY A 138 6.01 -27.62 -5.97
N ALA A 139 6.47 -26.38 -5.90
CA ALA A 139 7.78 -25.97 -6.41
C ALA A 139 8.92 -26.69 -5.69
N ALA A 140 8.85 -26.77 -4.36
CA ALA A 140 9.82 -27.50 -3.56
C ALA A 140 9.85 -28.99 -3.92
N LEU A 141 8.68 -29.61 -4.11
CA LEU A 141 8.57 -31.02 -4.51
C LEU A 141 9.19 -31.27 -5.90
N MET A 142 8.91 -30.40 -6.87
CA MET A 142 9.43 -30.52 -8.24
C MET A 142 10.96 -30.41 -8.30
N THR A 143 11.57 -29.64 -7.41
CA THR A 143 13.02 -29.39 -7.39
C THR A 143 13.76 -30.21 -6.36
N GLU A 144 13.06 -31.08 -5.62
CA GLU A 144 13.61 -31.88 -4.50
C GLU A 144 14.31 -31.01 -3.45
N THR A 145 13.76 -29.77 -3.23
CA THR A 145 14.19 -28.83 -2.20
C THR A 145 13.21 -28.85 -1.02
N THR A 146 13.52 -28.09 0.02
CA THR A 146 12.57 -27.83 1.13
C THR A 146 12.16 -26.37 1.13
N VAL A 147 10.96 -26.08 1.62
CA VAL A 147 10.47 -24.70 1.78
C VAL A 147 10.03 -24.45 3.22
N GLU A 148 10.51 -23.33 3.79
CA GLU A 148 10.05 -22.78 5.05
C GLU A 148 9.24 -21.50 4.76
N LYS A 149 8.08 -21.39 5.39
CA LYS A 149 7.21 -20.23 5.33
C LYS A 149 7.36 -19.40 6.59
N LYS A 150 7.62 -18.10 6.43
CA LYS A 150 7.64 -17.13 7.51
C LYS A 150 6.58 -16.06 7.26
N PHE A 151 5.56 -15.97 8.13
CA PHE A 151 4.63 -14.85 8.15
C PHE A 151 5.38 -13.57 8.54
N ILE A 152 5.21 -12.50 7.77
CA ILE A 152 5.83 -11.20 8.04
C ILE A 152 4.81 -10.29 8.72
N ASP A 153 3.71 -10.01 8.03
CA ASP A 153 2.61 -9.18 8.56
C ASP A 153 1.29 -9.49 7.84
N GLY A 154 0.21 -8.90 8.35
CA GLY A 154 -1.10 -8.91 7.74
C GLY A 154 -1.88 -7.67 8.14
N LEU A 155 -2.68 -7.16 7.21
CA LEU A 155 -3.47 -5.95 7.33
C LEU A 155 -4.93 -6.27 7.03
N ALA A 156 -5.84 -5.77 7.87
CA ALA A 156 -7.28 -5.88 7.62
C ALA A 156 -7.76 -4.83 6.60
N ASP A 157 -8.86 -5.11 5.93
CA ASP A 157 -9.62 -4.12 5.18
C ASP A 157 -10.22 -3.06 6.12
N THR A 158 -10.38 -1.83 5.63
CA THR A 158 -10.88 -0.71 6.43
C THR A 158 -12.40 -0.77 6.59
N VAL A 159 -12.87 -0.54 7.79
CA VAL A 159 -14.30 -0.37 8.13
C VAL A 159 -14.66 1.11 8.15
N THR A 160 -15.59 1.49 7.30
CA THR A 160 -16.04 2.88 7.13
C THR A 160 -16.84 3.38 8.34
N ASN A 161 -16.63 4.64 8.75
CA ASN A 161 -17.44 5.31 9.77
C ASN A 161 -17.93 6.70 9.32
N HIS A 162 -19.07 6.72 8.64
CA HIS A 162 -19.64 7.94 8.10
C HIS A 162 -19.99 9.02 9.15
N ALA A 163 -20.20 8.66 10.41
CA ALA A 163 -20.43 9.64 11.46
C ALA A 163 -19.17 10.45 11.78
N LEU A 164 -18.04 9.77 11.95
CA LEU A 164 -16.75 10.43 12.18
C LEU A 164 -16.26 11.19 10.95
N GLU A 165 -16.47 10.67 9.74
CA GLU A 165 -16.15 11.38 8.50
C GLU A 165 -16.81 12.75 8.44
N ARG A 166 -18.11 12.84 8.80
CA ARG A 166 -18.83 14.13 8.87
C ARG A 166 -18.27 15.05 9.94
N VAL A 167 -17.78 14.54 11.05
CA VAL A 167 -17.14 15.35 12.10
C VAL A 167 -15.83 15.93 11.59
N LEU A 168 -14.98 15.09 11.01
CA LEU A 168 -13.70 15.53 10.43
C LEU A 168 -13.91 16.54 9.30
N TYR A 169 -14.88 16.29 8.43
CA TYR A 169 -15.16 17.23 7.33
C TYR A 169 -15.55 18.63 7.83
N ARG A 170 -16.44 18.70 8.82
CA ARG A 170 -16.85 20.01 9.41
C ARG A 170 -15.68 20.74 10.06
N ASN A 171 -14.78 20.03 10.73
CA ASN A 171 -13.58 20.62 11.31
C ASN A 171 -12.63 21.09 10.22
N PHE A 172 -12.43 20.28 9.17
CA PHE A 172 -11.56 20.62 8.04
C PHE A 172 -12.11 21.84 7.27
N GLU A 173 -13.43 21.89 7.05
CA GLU A 173 -14.10 23.03 6.42
C GLU A 173 -13.95 24.31 7.26
N ALA A 174 -14.14 24.23 8.57
CA ALA A 174 -14.01 25.36 9.48
C ALA A 174 -12.57 25.88 9.61
N LEU A 175 -11.57 24.97 9.59
CA LEU A 175 -10.16 25.33 9.64
C LEU A 175 -9.62 25.81 8.28
N GLY A 176 -10.20 25.34 7.18
CA GLY A 176 -9.70 25.51 5.82
C GLY A 176 -8.56 24.55 5.51
N VAL A 177 -7.85 24.79 4.41
CA VAL A 177 -6.71 24.00 3.95
C VAL A 177 -5.38 24.71 4.22
N PRO A 178 -4.23 24.01 4.19
CA PRO A 178 -2.93 24.64 4.37
C PRO A 178 -2.68 25.79 3.40
N SER A 179 -2.01 26.84 3.86
CA SER A 179 -1.53 27.94 3.03
C SER A 179 -0.07 27.75 2.66
N TYR A 180 0.29 28.05 1.42
CA TYR A 180 1.63 27.91 0.87
C TYR A 180 2.19 29.26 0.43
N THR A 181 3.51 29.44 0.58
CA THR A 181 4.21 30.63 0.09
C THR A 181 4.41 30.56 -1.44
N PRO A 182 4.72 31.69 -2.10
CA PRO A 182 5.06 31.66 -3.53
C PRO A 182 6.21 30.72 -3.87
N GLU A 183 7.23 30.60 -3.00
CA GLU A 183 8.38 29.73 -3.16
C GLU A 183 7.99 28.24 -3.09
N GLU A 184 7.11 27.88 -2.16
CA GLU A 184 6.57 26.52 -2.02
C GLU A 184 5.73 26.13 -3.24
N LEU A 185 4.91 27.05 -3.74
CA LEU A 185 4.12 26.83 -4.95
C LEU A 185 5.01 26.68 -6.19
N ALA A 186 6.06 27.54 -6.34
CA ALA A 186 7.01 27.43 -7.43
C ALA A 186 7.81 26.10 -7.39
N PHE A 187 8.19 25.63 -6.21
CA PHE A 187 8.82 24.32 -6.05
C PHE A 187 7.88 23.21 -6.49
N ALA A 188 6.62 23.23 -6.04
CA ALA A 188 5.61 22.25 -6.41
C ALA A 188 5.36 22.24 -7.93
N ASP A 189 5.25 23.40 -8.56
CA ASP A 189 5.08 23.51 -10.02
C ASP A 189 6.30 22.97 -10.79
N SER A 190 7.51 23.25 -10.30
CA SER A 190 8.75 22.71 -10.88
C SER A 190 8.80 21.18 -10.77
N LEU A 191 8.39 20.64 -9.63
CA LEU A 191 8.35 19.20 -9.39
C LEU A 191 7.31 18.52 -10.27
N ALA A 192 6.12 19.13 -10.42
CA ALA A 192 5.05 18.63 -11.28
C ALA A 192 5.46 18.56 -12.75
N GLY A 193 6.40 19.40 -13.20
CA GLY A 193 6.99 19.34 -14.52
C GLY A 193 7.86 18.11 -14.79
N THR A 194 8.18 17.30 -13.78
CA THR A 194 9.04 16.09 -13.90
C THR A 194 8.27 14.79 -14.09
N TYR A 195 6.95 14.82 -14.07
CA TYR A 195 6.08 13.66 -14.26
C TYR A 195 4.80 14.02 -15.01
N SER A 196 4.06 13.03 -15.49
CA SER A 196 2.78 13.21 -16.16
C SER A 196 1.62 13.02 -15.18
N GLY A 197 0.49 13.71 -15.43
CA GLY A 197 -0.75 13.53 -14.68
C GLY A 197 -0.97 14.54 -13.55
N SER A 198 -0.16 15.61 -13.50
CA SER A 198 -0.36 16.72 -12.56
C SER A 198 -1.67 17.50 -12.78
N ASP A 199 -2.32 17.28 -13.90
CA ASP A 199 -3.63 17.84 -14.28
C ASP A 199 -4.82 16.92 -13.99
N ARG A 200 -4.59 15.71 -13.47
CA ARG A 200 -5.67 14.76 -13.12
C ARG A 200 -6.53 15.31 -11.99
N ALA A 201 -7.80 14.83 -11.93
CA ALA A 201 -8.66 15.08 -10.79
C ALA A 201 -8.02 14.53 -9.50
N PRO A 202 -7.82 15.36 -8.45
CA PRO A 202 -7.20 14.93 -7.20
C PRO A 202 -8.13 14.01 -6.41
N GLY A 203 -7.56 13.11 -5.60
CA GLY A 203 -8.31 12.21 -4.72
C GLY A 203 -9.21 11.21 -5.44
N VAL A 204 -9.29 11.27 -6.78
CA VAL A 204 -10.24 10.49 -7.57
C VAL A 204 -9.56 9.28 -8.18
N GLY A 205 -9.78 8.12 -7.58
CA GLY A 205 -9.63 6.84 -8.25
C GLY A 205 -10.90 6.44 -9.01
N SER A 206 -10.94 5.23 -9.54
CA SER A 206 -12.11 4.66 -10.25
C SER A 206 -13.31 4.38 -9.34
N GLN A 207 -13.19 4.62 -8.07
CA GLN A 207 -14.15 4.28 -7.01
C GLN A 207 -15.17 5.37 -6.68
N TYR A 208 -14.99 6.59 -7.17
CA TYR A 208 -15.93 7.68 -6.97
C TYR A 208 -16.93 7.77 -8.14
N ASP A 209 -18.07 8.37 -7.90
CA ASP A 209 -19.03 8.65 -8.96
C ASP A 209 -18.54 9.75 -9.93
N LEU A 210 -19.22 9.85 -11.10
CA LEU A 210 -18.82 10.77 -12.16
C LEU A 210 -19.01 12.25 -11.77
N ASP A 211 -20.02 12.56 -10.93
CA ASP A 211 -20.30 13.92 -10.52
C ASP A 211 -19.22 14.42 -9.56
N TYR A 212 -18.80 13.57 -8.61
CA TYR A 212 -17.67 13.87 -7.74
C TYR A 212 -16.39 14.08 -8.53
N ALA A 213 -16.10 13.19 -9.48
CA ALA A 213 -14.94 13.30 -10.35
C ALA A 213 -14.93 14.60 -11.16
N ALA A 214 -16.08 15.01 -11.70
CA ALA A 214 -16.23 16.24 -12.46
C ALA A 214 -15.99 17.50 -11.58
N ASP A 215 -16.50 17.53 -10.35
CA ASP A 215 -16.27 18.63 -9.39
C ASP A 215 -14.79 18.72 -8.99
N ALA A 216 -14.16 17.60 -8.67
CA ALA A 216 -12.74 17.53 -8.34
C ALA A 216 -11.87 18.03 -9.51
N GLN A 217 -12.20 17.64 -10.73
CA GLN A 217 -11.51 18.13 -11.94
C GLN A 217 -11.70 19.63 -12.16
N ALA A 218 -12.90 20.15 -11.95
CA ALA A 218 -13.18 21.58 -12.07
C ALA A 218 -12.39 22.40 -11.03
N ARG A 219 -12.30 21.94 -9.80
CA ARG A 219 -11.47 22.57 -8.75
C ARG A 219 -9.99 22.53 -9.11
N ARG A 220 -9.50 21.39 -9.62
CA ARG A 220 -8.13 21.26 -10.08
C ARG A 220 -7.78 22.24 -11.20
N ALA A 221 -8.67 22.39 -12.18
CA ALA A 221 -8.48 23.31 -13.29
C ALA A 221 -8.40 24.80 -12.85
N GLN A 222 -9.04 25.15 -11.73
CA GLN A 222 -9.04 26.51 -11.17
C GLN A 222 -7.90 26.77 -10.19
N ALA A 223 -7.13 25.76 -9.80
CA ALA A 223 -6.12 25.88 -8.74
C ALA A 223 -4.93 26.79 -9.09
N GLY A 224 -4.58 26.94 -10.36
CA GLY A 224 -3.53 27.84 -10.86
C GLY A 224 -2.09 27.38 -10.59
N HIS A 225 -1.88 26.44 -9.65
CA HIS A 225 -0.61 25.84 -9.26
C HIS A 225 -0.76 24.33 -9.10
N ALA A 226 0.34 23.58 -9.09
CA ALA A 226 0.32 22.14 -8.93
C ALA A 226 -0.17 21.66 -7.55
N MET A 227 -0.06 22.48 -6.51
CA MET A 227 -0.62 22.18 -5.18
C MET A 227 -2.14 22.35 -5.15
N ASN A 228 -2.84 21.40 -4.57
CA ASN A 228 -4.28 21.45 -4.34
C ASN A 228 -4.58 22.26 -3.07
N ARG A 229 -5.03 23.53 -3.28
CA ARG A 229 -5.32 24.52 -2.24
C ARG A 229 -6.82 24.65 -1.97
N PHE A 230 -7.54 23.56 -2.03
CA PHE A 230 -8.99 23.48 -1.81
C PHE A 230 -9.32 22.17 -1.09
N LEU A 231 -10.39 22.17 -0.34
CA LEU A 231 -10.98 20.97 0.25
C LEU A 231 -11.90 20.32 -0.78
N LEU A 232 -11.74 19.03 -1.01
CA LEU A 232 -12.69 18.28 -1.82
C LEU A 232 -14.03 18.14 -1.08
N PRO A 233 -15.17 18.03 -1.79
CA PRO A 233 -16.45 17.80 -1.17
C PRO A 233 -16.46 16.52 -0.34
N LEU A 234 -17.27 16.46 0.70
CA LEU A 234 -17.48 15.21 1.41
C LEU A 234 -18.19 14.21 0.51
N TYR A 235 -17.50 13.14 0.18
CA TYR A 235 -18.09 11.97 -0.45
C TYR A 235 -18.30 10.89 0.60
N GLN A 236 -19.47 10.29 0.65
CA GLN A 236 -19.78 9.16 1.53
C GLN A 236 -20.42 8.04 0.71
N GLY A 237 -19.70 6.97 0.51
CA GLY A 237 -20.12 5.84 -0.32
C GLY A 237 -19.22 4.65 -0.17
N ASP A 238 -19.40 3.68 -1.05
CA ASP A 238 -18.65 2.42 -1.09
C ASP A 238 -17.34 2.57 -1.88
N ALA A 239 -16.64 3.69 -1.71
CA ALA A 239 -15.34 3.91 -2.32
C ALA A 239 -14.36 2.81 -1.87
N PHE A 240 -13.45 2.44 -2.76
CA PHE A 240 -12.49 1.40 -2.51
C PHE A 240 -11.07 1.86 -2.86
N GLN A 241 -10.21 1.85 -1.86
CA GLN A 241 -8.79 2.17 -2.01
C GLN A 241 -8.02 0.87 -2.34
N PRO A 242 -7.33 0.80 -3.50
CA PRO A 242 -6.60 -0.42 -3.88
C PRO A 242 -5.33 -0.67 -3.05
N GLY A 243 -4.90 0.32 -2.27
CA GLY A 243 -3.84 0.18 -1.28
C GLY A 243 -4.26 -0.67 -0.08
N SER A 244 -3.33 -0.95 0.81
CA SER A 244 -3.58 -1.55 2.12
C SER A 244 -2.94 -0.68 3.18
N THR A 245 -3.57 -0.58 4.34
CA THR A 245 -3.05 0.18 5.48
C THR A 245 -3.42 -0.52 6.78
N ASP A 246 -2.54 -0.47 7.76
CA ASP A 246 -2.81 -1.00 9.10
C ASP A 246 -3.81 -0.14 9.92
N VAL A 247 -4.31 0.96 9.35
CA VAL A 247 -5.49 1.68 9.83
C VAL A 247 -6.74 0.80 9.78
N GLY A 248 -6.81 -0.13 8.82
CA GLY A 248 -7.86 -1.13 8.75
C GLY A 248 -8.00 -1.89 10.08
N ASP A 249 -6.89 -2.40 10.62
CA ASP A 249 -6.88 -3.16 11.88
C ASP A 249 -7.41 -2.34 13.07
N VAL A 250 -7.15 -1.03 13.11
CA VAL A 250 -7.72 -0.12 14.11
C VAL A 250 -9.23 0.00 13.93
N SER A 251 -9.69 0.13 12.68
CA SER A 251 -11.12 0.31 12.35
C SER A 251 -11.99 -0.89 12.73
N TRP A 252 -11.41 -2.09 12.84
CA TRP A 252 -12.08 -3.28 13.37
C TRP A 252 -12.16 -3.31 14.90
N GLN A 253 -11.40 -2.45 15.59
CA GLN A 253 -11.37 -2.41 17.07
C GLN A 253 -12.19 -1.25 17.64
N CYS A 254 -12.19 -0.10 16.98
CA CYS A 254 -12.92 1.10 17.40
C CYS A 254 -13.36 1.93 16.17
N PRO A 255 -14.38 2.79 16.31
CA PRO A 255 -14.77 3.73 15.26
C PRO A 255 -13.57 4.55 14.79
N THR A 256 -13.27 4.52 13.49
CA THR A 256 -12.07 5.14 12.94
C THR A 256 -12.41 5.97 11.71
N ALA A 257 -11.76 7.13 11.55
CA ALA A 257 -11.82 7.93 10.33
C ALA A 257 -10.45 8.55 10.01
N GLN A 258 -10.23 8.84 8.74
CA GLN A 258 -8.97 9.32 8.19
C GLN A 258 -9.18 10.50 7.27
N ILE A 259 -8.22 11.44 7.29
CA ILE A 259 -8.14 12.55 6.34
C ILE A 259 -6.87 12.45 5.49
N HIS A 260 -6.93 13.01 4.30
CA HIS A 260 -5.76 13.40 3.53
C HIS A 260 -5.50 14.89 3.65
N VAL A 261 -4.25 15.28 3.68
CA VAL A 261 -3.82 16.67 3.59
C VAL A 261 -2.74 16.79 2.52
N ALA A 262 -2.90 17.74 1.62
CA ALA A 262 -1.97 17.93 0.51
C ALA A 262 -0.56 18.26 1.03
N ALA A 263 0.36 17.34 0.83
CA ALA A 263 1.77 17.42 1.21
C ALA A 263 2.69 17.52 -0.01
N TRP A 264 2.19 17.19 -1.20
CA TRP A 264 2.91 17.21 -2.48
C TRP A 264 1.99 17.62 -3.64
N PRO A 265 2.57 17.94 -4.83
CA PRO A 265 1.80 18.37 -5.98
C PRO A 265 0.86 17.30 -6.50
N ASN A 266 -0.24 17.74 -7.11
CA ASN A 266 -1.27 16.87 -7.69
C ASN A 266 -0.71 15.82 -8.65
N GLY A 267 -1.16 14.59 -8.51
CA GLY A 267 -0.76 13.46 -9.35
C GLY A 267 0.70 13.02 -9.15
N CYS A 268 1.35 13.45 -8.08
CA CYS A 268 2.71 13.03 -7.75
C CYS A 268 2.75 11.51 -7.58
N PRO A 269 3.64 10.80 -8.32
CA PRO A 269 3.69 9.34 -8.20
C PRO A 269 4.09 8.90 -6.80
N GLY A 270 3.31 8.00 -6.20
CA GLY A 270 3.67 7.37 -4.94
C GLY A 270 4.96 6.55 -5.05
N HIS A 271 5.69 6.39 -3.95
CA HIS A 271 6.97 5.65 -3.89
C HIS A 271 8.04 6.14 -4.88
N SER A 272 8.02 7.43 -5.22
CA SER A 272 8.95 8.06 -6.16
C SER A 272 9.88 9.05 -5.45
N TRP A 273 10.97 9.43 -6.13
CA TRP A 273 11.87 10.46 -5.60
C TRP A 273 11.16 11.82 -5.48
N GLN A 274 10.18 12.10 -6.35
CA GLN A 274 9.36 13.31 -6.30
C GLN A 274 8.57 13.36 -4.98
N ASN A 275 7.92 12.26 -4.63
CA ASN A 275 7.18 12.13 -3.38
C ASN A 275 8.10 12.30 -2.15
N VAL A 276 9.25 11.60 -2.15
CA VAL A 276 10.24 11.68 -1.07
C VAL A 276 10.79 13.10 -0.91
N SER A 277 11.01 13.83 -2.02
CA SER A 277 11.55 15.19 -1.97
C SER A 277 10.62 16.18 -1.25
N CYS A 278 9.31 15.96 -1.28
CA CYS A 278 8.33 16.80 -0.57
C CYS A 278 8.29 16.54 0.94
N GLY A 279 8.57 15.33 1.39
CA GLY A 279 8.41 14.90 2.79
C GLY A 279 9.28 15.66 3.80
N ARG A 280 10.38 16.29 3.36
CA ARG A 280 11.29 17.09 4.20
C ARG A 280 11.20 18.59 3.94
N THR A 281 10.20 19.03 3.19
CA THR A 281 9.96 20.45 2.92
C THR A 281 8.97 21.05 3.91
N ASP A 282 8.90 22.38 3.95
CA ASP A 282 7.90 23.08 4.74
C ASP A 282 6.47 22.73 4.33
N THR A 283 6.24 22.36 3.06
CA THR A 283 4.95 21.87 2.57
C THR A 283 4.51 20.60 3.33
N GLY A 284 5.40 19.61 3.43
CA GLY A 284 5.13 18.37 4.17
C GLY A 284 4.92 18.62 5.68
N HIS A 285 5.75 19.49 6.27
CA HIS A 285 5.61 19.88 7.68
C HIS A 285 4.30 20.62 7.97
N LYS A 286 3.88 21.53 7.08
CA LYS A 286 2.59 22.23 7.19
C LYS A 286 1.42 21.28 7.09
N ALA A 287 1.48 20.30 6.18
CA ALA A 287 0.45 19.28 6.06
C ALA A 287 0.28 18.49 7.36
N ALA A 288 1.39 18.03 7.97
CA ALA A 288 1.39 17.32 9.24
C ALA A 288 0.80 18.14 10.38
N LEU A 289 1.24 19.42 10.52
CA LEU A 289 0.73 20.33 11.54
C LEU A 289 -0.75 20.66 11.34
N HIS A 290 -1.18 20.79 10.09
CA HIS A 290 -2.57 21.07 9.74
C HIS A 290 -3.47 19.88 10.06
N ALA A 291 -3.06 18.69 9.68
CA ALA A 291 -3.78 17.46 10.00
C ALA A 291 -4.00 17.27 11.52
N GLY A 292 -3.00 17.63 12.33
CA GLY A 292 -3.12 17.58 13.79
C GLY A 292 -4.06 18.63 14.40
N LYS A 293 -4.54 19.59 13.61
CA LYS A 293 -5.53 20.59 14.03
C LYS A 293 -6.95 20.25 13.63
N VAL A 294 -7.11 19.50 12.54
CA VAL A 294 -8.42 19.02 12.05
C VAL A 294 -8.96 17.95 12.99
#